data_cb1f0136a181b861a17b7f2771399545
#
_entry.id   cb1f0136a181b861a17b7f2771399545
#
_cell.length_a   1.000
_cell.length_b   1.000
_cell.length_c   1.000
_cell.angle_alpha   90.00
_cell.angle_beta   90.00
_cell.angle_gamma   90.00
#
_symmetry.space_group_name_H-M   'P 1'
#
loop_
_entity.id
_entity.type
_entity.pdbx_description
1 polymer ?
#
loop_
_entity_poly.entity_id
_entity_poly.type
_entity_poly.pdbx_seq_one_letter_code
_entity_poly.pdbx_strand_id
1 'polypeptide(L)'
;MRKTLGSFLLVVIAFFLACTSAFAVEAPRIEKKDGRYALMVEGRPYLVLGGQIHNSSAWPSELPQVWDSMAALHANTVEAPAYWEQIEAQEGHFDFGNVDLLIEGARTHNLHVILLWFGTWKNGNMQYAPVWVKTDTKRFPRMIRPDGVPIDVLSANGRNTLEADKAAFTALMRHLKQFDGEQHTILMVQVENESGGVGSVRDFSQESNREFSGKVPADLLTAAGKQSGTWSQVFGADADEVFQIYHQAKYISEIAAAGKKEFDIPCYMNVWLSHVTTELPQRQVFLPGIQYPSGGAVQRWVGLWRALAPAIDLIAPDIYTSDSSEYREIIRAYARPDNALMIPETGRNDAFSKYFFYALGNGALGFAPFGVDRSGWNILGDEPWSGHSRNFALFAPMNREVAAFEFDGKLKTVVEEPGQAEQEVDLGEWQAAVAFGFPQSDGRNAPGTKDAHGTAMIARLGPDEFLVTGFDASIRFHVPGQLPFIRSQVLTAEEGGYVNGEWKAKRLLNGDEVDRGLTFHAQPTVVRVRMGKF
;
A
#
# COMPACT_ATOMS: atom_id res chain seq x y z
N MET A 1 -13.85 -86.69 31.55
CA MET A 1 -15.01 -85.75 31.58
C MET A 1 -14.60 -84.45 32.20
N ARG A 2 -14.50 -83.40 31.49
CA ARG A 2 -14.78 -81.98 31.81
C ARG A 2 -14.31 -81.14 30.65
N LYS A 3 -15.26 -80.53 29.97
CA LYS A 3 -15.08 -79.58 28.87
C LYS A 3 -14.70 -78.23 29.43
N THR A 4 -13.68 -77.59 28.95
CA THR A 4 -13.39 -76.17 29.18
C THR A 4 -13.61 -75.41 27.91
N LEU A 5 -14.60 -74.53 27.88
CA LEU A 5 -14.87 -73.55 26.86
C LEU A 5 -13.78 -72.46 26.90
N GLY A 6 -13.13 -72.26 25.80
CA GLY A 6 -12.27 -71.10 25.61
C GLY A 6 -13.08 -69.96 25.02
N SER A 7 -13.18 -68.83 25.70
CA SER A 7 -13.78 -67.59 25.19
C SER A 7 -12.77 -66.84 24.38
N PHE A 8 -13.06 -66.66 23.08
CA PHE A 8 -12.33 -65.76 22.18
C PHE A 8 -12.84 -64.32 22.42
N LEU A 9 -11.98 -63.49 22.96
CA LEU A 9 -12.22 -62.05 23.10
C LEU A 9 -11.79 -61.34 21.81
N LEU A 10 -12.75 -60.90 20.98
CA LEU A 10 -12.51 -60.10 19.77
C LEU A 10 -12.32 -58.62 20.22
N VAL A 11 -11.09 -58.13 20.16
CA VAL A 11 -10.79 -56.70 20.34
C VAL A 11 -10.99 -56.02 19.02
N VAL A 12 -12.09 -55.28 18.85
CA VAL A 12 -12.34 -54.40 17.72
C VAL A 12 -11.59 -53.08 17.99
N ILE A 13 -10.45 -52.88 17.36
CA ILE A 13 -9.75 -51.60 17.35
C ILE A 13 -10.44 -50.72 16.31
N ALA A 14 -11.31 -49.81 16.76
CA ALA A 14 -11.85 -48.76 15.94
C ALA A 14 -10.78 -47.69 15.68
N PHE A 15 -10.18 -47.67 14.48
CA PHE A 15 -9.36 -46.58 14.01
C PHE A 15 -10.27 -45.38 13.72
N PHE A 16 -10.32 -44.42 14.64
CA PHE A 16 -10.83 -43.07 14.34
C PHE A 16 -9.83 -42.39 13.43
N LEU A 17 -10.04 -42.46 12.12
CA LEU A 17 -9.45 -41.48 11.18
C LEU A 17 -10.12 -40.13 11.49
N ALA A 18 -9.43 -39.33 12.28
CA ALA A 18 -9.70 -37.91 12.35
C ALA A 18 -9.30 -37.33 10.97
N CYS A 19 -10.25 -37.25 10.05
CA CYS A 19 -10.11 -36.33 8.89
C CYS A 19 -10.04 -34.92 9.46
N THR A 20 -8.86 -34.45 9.74
CA THR A 20 -8.61 -33.01 9.80
C THR A 20 -8.84 -32.51 8.37
N SER A 21 -10.03 -32.00 8.09
CA SER A 21 -10.25 -31.16 6.92
C SER A 21 -9.24 -30.02 7.06
N ALA A 22 -8.12 -30.10 6.39
CA ALA A 22 -7.28 -28.95 6.17
C ALA A 22 -8.18 -27.97 5.38
N PHE A 23 -8.75 -26.99 6.07
CA PHE A 23 -9.38 -25.87 5.38
C PHE A 23 -8.30 -25.29 4.50
N ALA A 24 -8.52 -25.30 3.18
CA ALA A 24 -7.63 -24.61 2.26
C ALA A 24 -7.52 -23.17 2.75
N VAL A 25 -6.30 -22.70 2.97
CA VAL A 25 -6.05 -21.32 3.36
C VAL A 25 -6.59 -20.43 2.25
N GLU A 26 -7.44 -19.48 2.61
CA GLU A 26 -8.06 -18.59 1.62
C GLU A 26 -7.00 -17.68 0.98
N ALA A 27 -7.03 -17.55 -0.35
CA ALA A 27 -6.16 -16.66 -1.08
C ALA A 27 -6.33 -15.20 -0.60
N PRO A 28 -5.26 -14.40 -0.63
CA PRO A 28 -5.32 -12.99 -0.31
C PRO A 28 -6.36 -12.28 -1.19
N ARG A 29 -7.17 -11.42 -0.60
CA ARG A 29 -8.20 -10.65 -1.32
C ARG A 29 -8.49 -9.33 -0.62
N ILE A 30 -9.01 -8.37 -1.37
CA ILE A 30 -9.49 -7.11 -0.81
C ILE A 30 -11.00 -7.24 -0.55
N GLU A 31 -11.41 -7.03 0.68
CA GLU A 31 -12.82 -6.96 1.07
C GLU A 31 -13.26 -5.53 1.32
N LYS A 32 -14.54 -5.27 1.04
CA LYS A 32 -15.18 -3.98 1.30
C LYS A 32 -16.37 -4.14 2.22
N LYS A 33 -16.45 -3.31 3.26
CA LYS A 33 -17.55 -3.26 4.22
C LYS A 33 -17.81 -1.81 4.64
N ASP A 34 -19.03 -1.34 4.49
CA ASP A 34 -19.47 0.01 4.90
C ASP A 34 -18.56 1.13 4.37
N GLY A 35 -18.08 0.99 3.13
CA GLY A 35 -17.22 1.95 2.46
C GLY A 35 -15.73 1.85 2.83
N ARG A 36 -15.35 0.95 3.75
CA ARG A 36 -13.97 0.66 4.15
C ARG A 36 -13.47 -0.59 3.45
N TYR A 37 -12.15 -0.70 3.37
CA TYR A 37 -11.48 -1.82 2.73
C TYR A 37 -10.53 -2.51 3.71
N ALA A 38 -10.33 -3.81 3.54
CA ALA A 38 -9.27 -4.57 4.20
C ALA A 38 -8.60 -5.54 3.22
N LEU A 39 -7.30 -5.70 3.35
CA LEU A 39 -6.58 -6.83 2.76
C LEU A 39 -6.80 -8.03 3.69
N MET A 40 -7.46 -9.05 3.17
CA MET A 40 -7.67 -10.30 3.88
C MET A 40 -6.54 -11.27 3.57
N VAL A 41 -5.84 -11.73 4.59
CA VAL A 41 -4.78 -12.73 4.51
C VAL A 41 -5.14 -13.83 5.49
N GLU A 42 -5.24 -15.07 5.03
CA GLU A 42 -5.69 -16.22 5.85
C GLU A 42 -7.06 -15.97 6.50
N GLY A 43 -7.96 -15.31 5.77
CA GLY A 43 -9.32 -14.99 6.22
C GLY A 43 -9.43 -13.89 7.28
N ARG A 44 -8.36 -13.17 7.60
CA ARG A 44 -8.34 -12.08 8.60
C ARG A 44 -7.77 -10.80 8.02
N PRO A 45 -8.23 -9.62 8.45
CA PRO A 45 -7.62 -8.35 8.09
C PRO A 45 -6.12 -8.32 8.39
N TYR A 46 -5.37 -7.69 7.50
CA TYR A 46 -3.92 -7.59 7.57
C TYR A 46 -3.46 -6.19 7.20
N LEU A 47 -2.63 -5.57 8.03
CA LEU A 47 -1.99 -4.31 7.76
C LEU A 47 -0.59 -4.57 7.20
N VAL A 48 -0.34 -4.14 5.97
CA VAL A 48 0.99 -4.22 5.35
C VAL A 48 1.89 -3.18 6.01
N LEU A 49 2.90 -3.65 6.73
CA LEU A 49 4.05 -2.88 7.19
C LEU A 49 5.17 -3.18 6.20
N GLY A 50 5.14 -2.47 5.07
CA GLY A 50 5.96 -2.77 3.91
C GLY A 50 7.35 -2.14 3.94
N GLY A 51 8.29 -2.78 3.27
CA GLY A 51 9.55 -2.17 2.89
C GLY A 51 9.78 -2.41 1.41
N GLN A 52 9.80 -1.33 0.62
CA GLN A 52 10.11 -1.45 -0.80
C GLN A 52 11.61 -1.37 -1.00
N ILE A 53 12.16 -2.37 -1.68
CA ILE A 53 13.59 -2.42 -1.98
C ILE A 53 13.95 -1.66 -3.26
N HIS A 54 15.23 -1.35 -3.45
CA HIS A 54 15.69 -0.68 -4.67
C HIS A 54 15.45 -1.54 -5.92
N ASN A 55 15.40 -0.86 -7.06
CA ASN A 55 15.04 -1.43 -8.35
C ASN A 55 15.86 -2.66 -8.78
N SER A 56 17.09 -2.81 -8.30
CA SER A 56 18.00 -3.90 -8.67
C SER A 56 18.36 -4.79 -7.48
N SER A 57 17.60 -4.75 -6.39
CA SER A 57 17.93 -5.49 -5.17
C SER A 57 17.24 -6.86 -5.04
N ALA A 58 16.38 -7.24 -6.01
CA ALA A 58 15.81 -8.59 -6.05
C ALA A 58 16.73 -9.63 -6.73
N TRP A 59 18.02 -9.32 -6.88
CA TRP A 59 19.02 -10.28 -7.31
C TRP A 59 19.46 -11.18 -6.17
N PRO A 60 19.72 -12.48 -6.41
CA PRO A 60 20.12 -13.43 -5.36
C PRO A 60 21.30 -12.98 -4.50
N SER A 61 22.26 -12.24 -5.09
CA SER A 61 23.42 -11.69 -4.38
C SER A 61 23.06 -10.60 -3.37
N GLU A 62 21.95 -9.89 -3.58
CA GLU A 62 21.51 -8.76 -2.75
C GLU A 62 20.54 -9.18 -1.65
N LEU A 63 19.81 -10.29 -1.84
CA LEU A 63 18.78 -10.74 -0.89
C LEU A 63 19.23 -10.86 0.57
N PRO A 64 20.47 -11.32 0.90
CA PRO A 64 20.86 -11.40 2.31
C PRO A 64 20.76 -10.06 3.04
N GLN A 65 21.21 -8.96 2.44
CA GLN A 65 21.10 -7.64 3.07
C GLN A 65 19.68 -7.05 3.02
N VAL A 66 18.84 -7.50 2.08
CA VAL A 66 17.42 -7.16 2.08
C VAL A 66 16.74 -7.70 3.33
N TRP A 67 16.99 -8.97 3.68
CA TRP A 67 16.39 -9.58 4.87
C TRP A 67 16.82 -8.89 6.16
N ASP A 68 18.09 -8.54 6.27
CA ASP A 68 18.60 -7.77 7.41
C ASP A 68 17.92 -6.42 7.54
N SER A 69 17.66 -5.74 6.41
CA SER A 69 16.99 -4.45 6.37
C SER A 69 15.51 -4.57 6.75
N MET A 70 14.81 -5.61 6.26
CA MET A 70 13.42 -5.87 6.63
C MET A 70 13.28 -6.15 8.13
N ALA A 71 14.20 -6.94 8.70
CA ALA A 71 14.23 -7.22 10.14
C ALA A 71 14.47 -5.95 10.96
N ALA A 72 15.42 -5.11 10.55
CA ALA A 72 15.71 -3.84 11.23
C ALA A 72 14.57 -2.81 11.10
N LEU A 73 13.80 -2.86 10.01
CA LEU A 73 12.61 -2.05 9.82
C LEU A 73 11.39 -2.57 10.62
N HIS A 74 11.44 -3.80 11.13
CA HIS A 74 10.29 -4.53 11.67
C HIS A 74 9.15 -4.70 10.65
N ALA A 75 9.49 -4.82 9.37
CA ALA A 75 8.54 -5.05 8.30
C ALA A 75 7.92 -6.46 8.41
N ASN A 76 6.69 -6.60 7.95
CA ASN A 76 6.02 -7.89 7.79
C ASN A 76 5.86 -8.29 6.30
N THR A 77 6.21 -7.38 5.41
CA THR A 77 6.05 -7.55 3.97
C THR A 77 7.21 -6.86 3.24
N VAL A 78 7.81 -7.54 2.27
CA VAL A 78 8.77 -6.95 1.35
C VAL A 78 8.08 -6.64 0.01
N GLU A 79 8.30 -5.45 -0.52
CA GLU A 79 7.89 -5.08 -1.87
C GLU A 79 9.11 -5.17 -2.79
N ALA A 80 9.08 -6.10 -3.74
CA ALA A 80 10.25 -6.48 -4.52
C ALA A 80 9.94 -6.68 -6.00
N PRO A 81 10.81 -6.22 -6.92
CA PRO A 81 10.58 -6.32 -8.36
C PRO A 81 10.77 -7.74 -8.91
N ALA A 82 9.92 -8.05 -9.90
CA ALA A 82 10.10 -9.13 -10.86
C ALA A 82 10.33 -8.51 -12.23
N TYR A 83 11.44 -8.81 -12.87
CA TYR A 83 11.92 -8.11 -14.05
C TYR A 83 11.58 -8.89 -15.33
N TRP A 84 10.83 -8.30 -16.25
CA TRP A 84 10.49 -8.95 -17.52
C TRP A 84 11.76 -9.37 -18.31
N GLU A 85 12.77 -8.48 -18.37
CA GLU A 85 14.01 -8.75 -19.08
C GLU A 85 14.82 -9.94 -18.54
N GLN A 86 14.60 -10.33 -17.26
CA GLN A 86 15.21 -11.53 -16.69
C GLN A 86 14.34 -12.76 -16.89
N ILE A 87 13.04 -12.61 -16.60
CA ILE A 87 12.08 -13.71 -16.71
C ILE A 87 11.99 -14.22 -18.14
N GLU A 88 12.06 -13.33 -19.13
CA GLU A 88 11.99 -13.66 -20.55
C GLU A 88 13.14 -13.02 -21.34
N ALA A 89 14.37 -13.37 -20.97
CA ALA A 89 15.58 -12.89 -21.66
C ALA A 89 15.61 -13.30 -23.15
N GLN A 90 14.96 -14.43 -23.49
CA GLN A 90 14.72 -14.90 -24.85
C GLN A 90 13.22 -15.07 -25.05
N GLU A 91 12.72 -14.54 -26.15
CA GLU A 91 11.29 -14.60 -26.48
C GLU A 91 10.71 -16.02 -26.35
N GLY A 92 9.66 -16.18 -25.55
CA GLY A 92 8.97 -17.43 -25.30
C GLY A 92 9.67 -18.41 -24.34
N HIS A 93 10.80 -18.01 -23.74
CA HIS A 93 11.51 -18.82 -22.75
C HIS A 93 11.51 -18.13 -21.40
N PHE A 94 10.81 -18.71 -20.44
CA PHE A 94 10.60 -18.11 -19.12
C PHE A 94 11.48 -18.78 -18.05
N ASP A 95 12.17 -17.97 -17.25
CA ASP A 95 12.97 -18.36 -16.09
C ASP A 95 12.46 -17.63 -14.85
N PHE A 96 11.98 -18.36 -13.88
CA PHE A 96 11.42 -17.81 -12.62
C PHE A 96 12.38 -18.02 -11.42
N GLY A 97 13.58 -18.53 -11.63
CA GLY A 97 14.49 -18.91 -10.53
C GLY A 97 14.78 -17.78 -9.54
N ASN A 98 14.91 -16.53 -10.00
CA ASN A 98 15.11 -15.39 -9.09
C ASN A 98 13.85 -15.07 -8.28
N VAL A 99 12.67 -15.23 -8.87
CA VAL A 99 11.39 -15.03 -8.18
C VAL A 99 11.19 -16.10 -7.10
N ASP A 100 11.53 -17.35 -7.41
CA ASP A 100 11.44 -18.46 -6.45
C ASP A 100 12.34 -18.22 -5.25
N LEU A 101 13.60 -17.82 -5.47
CA LEU A 101 14.56 -17.50 -4.41
C LEU A 101 14.08 -16.33 -3.53
N LEU A 102 13.45 -15.31 -4.12
CA LEU A 102 12.86 -14.21 -3.38
C LEU A 102 11.72 -14.71 -2.46
N ILE A 103 10.82 -15.53 -3.00
CA ILE A 103 9.67 -16.06 -2.24
C ILE A 103 10.14 -17.00 -1.12
N GLU A 104 11.06 -17.90 -1.39
CA GLU A 104 11.65 -18.81 -0.38
C GLU A 104 12.40 -18.06 0.72
N GLY A 105 13.16 -17.02 0.32
CA GLY A 105 13.82 -16.13 1.26
C GLY A 105 12.84 -15.40 2.16
N ALA A 106 11.77 -14.84 1.61
CA ALA A 106 10.71 -14.19 2.39
C ALA A 106 10.07 -15.15 3.40
N ARG A 107 9.72 -16.37 2.98
CA ARG A 107 9.20 -17.43 3.88
C ARG A 107 10.15 -17.73 5.04
N THR A 108 11.42 -17.87 4.74
CA THR A 108 12.47 -18.16 5.75
C THR A 108 12.55 -17.06 6.81
N HIS A 109 12.24 -15.81 6.44
CA HIS A 109 12.28 -14.65 7.31
C HIS A 109 10.89 -14.23 7.85
N ASN A 110 9.86 -15.08 7.67
CA ASN A 110 8.47 -14.81 8.09
C ASN A 110 7.90 -13.51 7.50
N LEU A 111 8.22 -13.24 6.24
CA LEU A 111 7.74 -12.11 5.48
C LEU A 111 6.75 -12.56 4.41
N HIS A 112 5.76 -11.72 4.15
CA HIS A 112 5.01 -11.77 2.90
C HIS A 112 5.71 -10.94 1.81
N VAL A 113 5.25 -11.11 0.58
CA VAL A 113 5.78 -10.40 -0.60
C VAL A 113 4.64 -9.69 -1.32
N ILE A 114 4.88 -8.45 -1.72
CA ILE A 114 4.17 -7.79 -2.79
C ILE A 114 5.13 -7.75 -3.97
N LEU A 115 4.75 -8.40 -5.06
CA LEU A 115 5.61 -8.52 -6.24
C LEU A 115 5.35 -7.36 -7.19
N LEU A 116 6.40 -6.66 -7.62
CA LEU A 116 6.32 -5.52 -8.51
C LEU A 116 6.69 -5.97 -9.93
N TRP A 117 5.70 -6.08 -10.84
CA TRP A 117 5.96 -6.43 -12.22
C TRP A 117 6.57 -5.24 -12.96
N PHE A 118 7.87 -5.28 -13.19
CA PHE A 118 8.58 -4.34 -14.06
C PHE A 118 8.56 -4.85 -15.48
N GLY A 119 7.47 -4.54 -16.18
CA GLY A 119 7.16 -5.00 -17.53
C GLY A 119 7.53 -3.95 -18.59
N THR A 120 6.52 -3.43 -19.25
CA THR A 120 6.66 -2.45 -20.33
C THR A 120 7.15 -1.10 -19.84
N TRP A 121 6.68 -0.65 -18.66
CA TRP A 121 7.04 0.66 -18.10
C TRP A 121 7.61 0.60 -16.69
N LYS A 122 8.66 1.38 -16.48
CA LYS A 122 9.20 1.75 -15.17
C LYS A 122 9.55 3.23 -15.20
N ASN A 123 8.95 4.04 -14.30
CA ASN A 123 9.15 5.50 -14.24
C ASN A 123 8.91 6.19 -15.59
N GLY A 124 7.86 5.77 -16.30
CA GLY A 124 7.52 6.33 -17.60
C GLY A 124 8.49 6.02 -18.75
N ASN A 125 9.34 4.99 -18.60
CA ASN A 125 10.31 4.52 -19.58
C ASN A 125 10.25 2.99 -19.74
N MET A 126 10.88 2.45 -20.81
CA MET A 126 10.87 1.00 -21.11
C MET A 126 12.09 0.24 -20.57
N GLN A 127 12.59 0.60 -19.39
CA GLN A 127 13.91 0.15 -18.93
C GLN A 127 14.00 -1.37 -18.72
N TYR A 128 12.94 -2.01 -18.25
CA TYR A 128 12.92 -3.45 -17.93
C TYR A 128 12.27 -4.34 -18.99
N ALA A 129 11.87 -3.77 -20.13
CA ALA A 129 11.50 -4.59 -21.28
C ALA A 129 12.72 -5.37 -21.80
N PRO A 130 12.56 -6.63 -22.26
CA PRO A 130 13.66 -7.44 -22.76
C PRO A 130 14.40 -6.81 -23.94
N VAL A 131 15.65 -7.20 -24.15
CA VAL A 131 16.48 -6.70 -25.27
C VAL A 131 15.82 -6.96 -26.63
N TRP A 132 15.18 -8.11 -26.82
CA TRP A 132 14.49 -8.45 -28.06
C TRP A 132 13.27 -7.54 -28.32
N VAL A 133 12.62 -7.01 -27.28
CA VAL A 133 11.58 -5.97 -27.40
C VAL A 133 12.21 -4.61 -27.72
N LYS A 134 13.24 -4.20 -26.98
CA LYS A 134 13.91 -2.90 -27.11
C LYS A 134 14.51 -2.68 -28.51
N THR A 135 14.95 -3.74 -29.18
CA THR A 135 15.69 -3.68 -30.45
C THR A 135 14.82 -3.85 -31.69
N ASP A 136 13.67 -4.49 -31.59
CA ASP A 136 12.74 -4.65 -32.73
C ASP A 136 11.66 -3.56 -32.74
N THR A 137 12.06 -2.36 -33.11
CA THR A 137 11.18 -1.18 -33.13
C THR A 137 10.05 -1.24 -34.18
N LYS A 138 10.08 -2.23 -35.09
CA LYS A 138 8.98 -2.48 -36.04
C LYS A 138 7.84 -3.25 -35.39
N ARG A 139 8.18 -4.26 -34.61
CA ARG A 139 7.18 -5.04 -33.86
C ARG A 139 6.71 -4.31 -32.62
N PHE A 140 7.60 -3.61 -31.93
CA PHE A 140 7.40 -2.96 -30.64
C PHE A 140 7.61 -1.45 -30.79
N PRO A 141 6.60 -0.70 -31.24
CA PRO A 141 6.73 0.71 -31.56
C PRO A 141 6.99 1.55 -30.31
N ARG A 142 7.89 2.51 -30.44
CA ARG A 142 8.09 3.55 -29.43
C ARG A 142 7.09 4.68 -29.60
N MET A 143 6.83 5.40 -28.52
CA MET A 143 6.11 6.66 -28.60
C MET A 143 6.89 7.66 -29.47
N ILE A 144 6.15 8.40 -30.29
CA ILE A 144 6.68 9.45 -31.17
C ILE A 144 6.26 10.80 -30.60
N ARG A 145 7.20 11.72 -30.47
CA ARG A 145 6.96 13.12 -30.09
C ARG A 145 6.27 13.93 -31.21
N PRO A 146 5.67 15.10 -30.89
CA PRO A 146 5.08 15.98 -31.92
C PRO A 146 6.05 16.40 -33.05
N ASP A 147 7.35 16.44 -32.78
CA ASP A 147 8.40 16.74 -33.75
C ASP A 147 8.85 15.51 -34.58
N GLY A 148 8.20 14.36 -34.41
CA GLY A 148 8.49 13.12 -35.15
C GLY A 148 9.63 12.29 -34.57
N VAL A 149 10.20 12.67 -33.41
CA VAL A 149 11.32 11.96 -32.79
C VAL A 149 10.80 10.84 -31.90
N PRO A 150 11.26 9.57 -32.05
CA PRO A 150 10.95 8.50 -31.11
C PRO A 150 11.63 8.73 -29.76
N ILE A 151 10.96 8.37 -28.68
CA ILE A 151 11.47 8.44 -27.31
C ILE A 151 11.62 7.04 -26.71
N ASP A 152 12.30 6.95 -25.56
CA ASP A 152 12.61 5.69 -24.88
C ASP A 152 11.43 5.16 -24.06
N VAL A 153 10.25 5.16 -24.68
CA VAL A 153 8.97 4.71 -24.11
C VAL A 153 8.24 3.87 -25.16
N LEU A 154 7.80 2.68 -24.79
CA LEU A 154 6.95 1.87 -25.66
C LEU A 154 5.55 2.47 -25.76
N SER A 155 4.99 2.47 -26.96
CA SER A 155 3.65 3.01 -27.21
C SER A 155 2.57 2.11 -26.60
N ALA A 156 1.66 2.69 -25.82
CA ALA A 156 0.48 1.99 -25.31
C ALA A 156 -0.50 1.53 -26.42
N ASN A 157 -0.35 2.07 -27.64
CA ASN A 157 -1.08 1.64 -28.83
C ASN A 157 -0.44 0.40 -29.49
N GLY A 158 0.74 -0.04 -29.03
CA GLY A 158 1.49 -1.15 -29.59
C GLY A 158 0.90 -2.51 -29.28
N ARG A 159 0.04 -3.06 -30.14
CA ARG A 159 -0.62 -4.37 -29.88
C ARG A 159 0.38 -5.49 -29.66
N ASN A 160 1.48 -5.56 -30.40
CA ASN A 160 2.50 -6.59 -30.21
C ASN A 160 3.19 -6.48 -28.85
N THR A 161 3.42 -5.26 -28.35
CA THR A 161 3.98 -5.02 -27.01
C THR A 161 3.03 -5.55 -25.95
N LEU A 162 1.75 -5.19 -26.04
CA LEU A 162 0.72 -5.69 -25.14
C LEU A 162 0.64 -7.21 -25.11
N GLU A 163 0.64 -7.88 -26.28
CA GLU A 163 0.56 -9.34 -26.32
C GLU A 163 1.80 -10.02 -25.73
N ALA A 164 2.98 -9.45 -25.94
CA ALA A 164 4.23 -10.00 -25.40
C ALA A 164 4.29 -9.85 -23.87
N ASP A 165 4.03 -8.64 -23.35
CA ASP A 165 3.99 -8.37 -21.90
C ASP A 165 2.89 -9.21 -21.21
N LYS A 166 1.69 -9.23 -21.79
CA LYS A 166 0.59 -10.06 -21.30
C LYS A 166 0.95 -11.54 -21.25
N ALA A 167 1.66 -12.06 -22.24
CA ALA A 167 2.12 -13.45 -22.26
C ALA A 167 3.10 -13.73 -21.12
N ALA A 168 4.08 -12.83 -20.91
CA ALA A 168 5.06 -12.95 -19.84
C ALA A 168 4.41 -12.84 -18.44
N PHE A 169 3.55 -11.84 -18.24
CA PHE A 169 2.82 -11.69 -16.98
C PHE A 169 1.88 -12.88 -16.70
N THR A 170 1.19 -13.40 -17.72
CA THR A 170 0.36 -14.61 -17.57
C THR A 170 1.18 -15.82 -17.18
N ALA A 171 2.38 -15.98 -17.78
CA ALA A 171 3.29 -17.07 -17.43
C ALA A 171 3.78 -16.95 -15.98
N LEU A 172 4.13 -15.72 -15.54
CA LEU A 172 4.49 -15.44 -14.15
C LEU A 172 3.34 -15.81 -13.20
N MET A 173 2.13 -15.32 -13.43
CA MET A 173 0.98 -15.58 -12.55
C MET A 173 0.61 -17.06 -12.48
N ARG A 174 0.75 -17.79 -13.58
CA ARG A 174 0.60 -19.26 -13.58
C ARG A 174 1.67 -19.94 -12.74
N HIS A 175 2.92 -19.50 -12.87
CA HIS A 175 4.01 -20.01 -12.06
C HIS A 175 3.79 -19.73 -10.57
N LEU A 176 3.43 -18.49 -10.20
CA LEU A 176 3.12 -18.12 -8.82
C LEU A 176 1.98 -18.97 -8.24
N LYS A 177 0.93 -19.28 -9.03
CA LYS A 177 -0.14 -20.19 -8.60
C LYS A 177 0.37 -21.59 -8.27
N GLN A 178 1.33 -22.08 -9.04
CA GLN A 178 1.92 -23.41 -8.82
C GLN A 178 2.88 -23.41 -7.62
N PHE A 179 3.66 -22.36 -7.46
CA PHE A 179 4.73 -22.27 -6.48
C PHE A 179 4.26 -21.78 -5.11
N ASP A 180 3.30 -20.86 -5.07
CA ASP A 180 2.84 -20.16 -3.86
C ASP A 180 1.34 -20.31 -3.56
N GLY A 181 0.57 -20.93 -4.44
CA GLY A 181 -0.90 -20.95 -4.38
C GLY A 181 -1.50 -21.60 -3.13
N GLU A 182 -0.74 -22.36 -2.36
CA GLU A 182 -1.16 -22.95 -1.08
C GLU A 182 -0.57 -22.22 0.14
N GLN A 183 0.52 -21.50 -0.06
CA GLN A 183 1.27 -20.85 1.05
C GLN A 183 0.95 -19.37 1.20
N HIS A 184 0.47 -18.73 0.12
CA HIS A 184 0.06 -17.33 0.09
C HIS A 184 1.11 -16.37 0.66
N THR A 185 2.38 -16.61 0.31
CA THR A 185 3.47 -15.69 0.62
C THR A 185 3.30 -14.39 -0.18
N ILE A 186 2.83 -14.51 -1.43
CA ILE A 186 2.48 -13.37 -2.29
C ILE A 186 1.10 -12.85 -1.89
N LEU A 187 1.02 -11.59 -1.47
CA LEU A 187 -0.23 -10.95 -1.08
C LEU A 187 -0.92 -10.22 -2.23
N MET A 188 -0.14 -9.54 -3.05
CA MET A 188 -0.60 -8.72 -4.17
C MET A 188 0.47 -8.66 -5.26
N VAL A 189 0.07 -8.26 -6.46
CA VAL A 189 1.00 -7.95 -7.55
C VAL A 189 0.75 -6.53 -8.05
N GLN A 190 1.79 -5.70 -8.08
CA GLN A 190 1.77 -4.44 -8.80
C GLN A 190 1.97 -4.72 -10.29
N VAL A 191 1.07 -4.18 -11.13
CA VAL A 191 1.15 -4.33 -12.58
C VAL A 191 1.75 -3.07 -13.16
N GLU A 192 2.94 -3.17 -13.73
CA GLU A 192 3.78 -2.06 -14.16
C GLU A 192 4.26 -1.19 -12.97
N ASN A 193 5.11 -0.21 -13.25
CA ASN A 193 5.52 0.76 -12.26
C ASN A 193 5.52 2.17 -12.81
N GLU A 194 4.76 3.06 -12.16
CA GLU A 194 4.64 4.47 -12.54
C GLU A 194 4.47 4.63 -14.05
N SER A 195 3.49 3.91 -14.57
CA SER A 195 3.25 3.76 -16.00
C SER A 195 2.84 5.07 -16.68
N GLY A 196 3.18 5.19 -17.95
CA GLY A 196 2.90 6.36 -18.76
C GLY A 196 4.09 6.72 -19.65
N GLY A 197 4.08 7.91 -20.24
CA GLY A 197 5.15 8.39 -21.10
C GLY A 197 5.85 9.62 -20.54
N VAL A 198 7.16 9.55 -20.34
CA VAL A 198 8.01 10.73 -20.10
C VAL A 198 8.60 11.20 -21.41
N GLY A 199 8.51 12.50 -21.70
CA GLY A 199 9.01 13.14 -22.90
C GLY A 199 7.95 13.46 -23.96
N SER A 200 6.72 12.96 -23.81
CA SER A 200 5.58 13.32 -24.66
C SER A 200 4.26 13.16 -23.93
N VAL A 201 3.27 14.02 -24.27
CA VAL A 201 1.92 13.93 -23.68
C VAL A 201 1.13 12.74 -24.21
N ARG A 202 1.38 12.30 -25.42
CA ARG A 202 0.86 11.06 -26.03
C ARG A 202 1.79 10.58 -27.13
N ASP A 203 1.46 9.43 -27.69
CA ASP A 203 2.07 8.98 -28.93
C ASP A 203 1.53 9.79 -30.12
N PHE A 204 2.42 10.42 -30.91
CA PHE A 204 2.12 11.15 -32.15
C PHE A 204 2.50 10.35 -33.39
N SER A 205 2.61 9.03 -33.31
CA SER A 205 2.76 8.17 -34.50
C SER A 205 1.61 8.37 -35.48
N GLN A 206 1.80 7.96 -36.73
CA GLN A 206 0.76 8.07 -37.75
C GLN A 206 -0.52 7.32 -37.38
N GLU A 207 -0.39 6.17 -36.74
CA GLU A 207 -1.52 5.35 -36.28
C GLU A 207 -2.28 6.04 -35.14
N SER A 208 -1.59 6.48 -34.09
CA SER A 208 -2.17 7.23 -32.99
C SER A 208 -2.82 8.53 -33.44
N ASN A 209 -2.22 9.28 -34.38
CA ASN A 209 -2.82 10.49 -34.92
C ASN A 209 -4.10 10.22 -35.71
N ARG A 210 -4.17 9.10 -36.44
CA ARG A 210 -5.38 8.68 -37.15
C ARG A 210 -6.50 8.36 -36.15
N GLU A 211 -6.20 7.63 -35.09
CA GLU A 211 -7.18 7.30 -34.04
C GLU A 211 -7.62 8.57 -33.27
N PHE A 212 -6.67 9.43 -32.90
CA PHE A 212 -6.96 10.69 -32.22
C PHE A 212 -7.86 11.64 -33.05
N SER A 213 -7.76 11.61 -34.35
CA SER A 213 -8.65 12.39 -35.24
C SER A 213 -10.06 11.80 -35.37
N GLY A 214 -10.27 10.58 -34.90
CA GLY A 214 -11.55 9.88 -34.88
C GLY A 214 -12.47 10.31 -33.75
N LYS A 215 -13.54 9.51 -33.54
CA LYS A 215 -14.47 9.69 -32.43
C LYS A 215 -13.93 9.03 -31.16
N VAL A 216 -14.23 9.61 -30.02
CA VAL A 216 -13.96 9.02 -28.71
C VAL A 216 -14.71 7.70 -28.55
N PRO A 217 -14.08 6.62 -28.05
CA PRO A 217 -14.72 5.33 -27.80
C PRO A 217 -15.90 5.43 -26.82
N ALA A 218 -16.93 4.60 -27.02
CA ALA A 218 -18.17 4.67 -26.26
C ALA A 218 -17.98 4.35 -24.76
N ASP A 219 -17.10 3.43 -24.43
CA ASP A 219 -16.77 3.09 -23.04
C ASP A 219 -16.09 4.25 -22.31
N LEU A 220 -15.19 4.98 -22.96
CA LEU A 220 -14.60 6.19 -22.39
C LEU A 220 -15.64 7.31 -22.22
N LEU A 221 -16.53 7.51 -23.21
CA LEU A 221 -17.61 8.48 -23.06
C LEU A 221 -18.50 8.16 -21.86
N THR A 222 -18.84 6.90 -21.67
CA THR A 222 -19.60 6.42 -20.52
C THR A 222 -18.85 6.68 -19.21
N ALA A 223 -17.58 6.30 -19.14
CA ALA A 223 -16.72 6.51 -17.98
C ALA A 223 -16.58 7.99 -17.60
N ALA A 224 -16.46 8.86 -18.61
CA ALA A 224 -16.30 10.30 -18.43
C ALA A 224 -17.63 11.07 -18.28
N GLY A 225 -18.78 10.44 -18.48
CA GLY A 225 -20.10 11.11 -18.49
C GLY A 225 -20.22 12.14 -19.60
N LYS A 226 -19.64 11.89 -20.79
CA LYS A 226 -19.57 12.83 -21.92
C LYS A 226 -20.39 12.34 -23.11
N GLN A 227 -20.74 13.29 -23.99
CA GLN A 227 -21.41 13.00 -25.25
C GLN A 227 -20.42 12.72 -26.39
N SER A 228 -20.88 12.04 -27.44
CA SER A 228 -20.07 11.66 -28.60
C SER A 228 -19.48 12.88 -29.33
N GLY A 229 -18.21 12.79 -29.70
CA GLY A 229 -17.46 13.80 -30.43
C GLY A 229 -16.07 13.29 -30.75
N THR A 230 -15.24 14.11 -31.39
CA THR A 230 -13.79 13.88 -31.50
C THR A 230 -13.12 14.15 -30.16
N TRP A 231 -11.90 13.66 -29.98
CA TRP A 231 -11.12 13.82 -28.73
C TRP A 231 -11.04 15.30 -28.32
N SER A 232 -10.67 16.19 -29.22
CA SER A 232 -10.57 17.63 -28.94
C SER A 232 -11.94 18.27 -28.64
N GLN A 233 -13.03 17.80 -29.27
CA GLN A 233 -14.39 18.31 -28.97
C GLN A 233 -14.87 17.88 -27.57
N VAL A 234 -14.53 16.66 -27.15
CA VAL A 234 -15.00 16.09 -25.89
C VAL A 234 -14.16 16.56 -24.71
N PHE A 235 -12.84 16.58 -24.85
CA PHE A 235 -11.89 16.82 -23.74
C PHE A 235 -11.13 18.15 -23.83
N GLY A 236 -11.24 18.90 -24.94
CA GLY A 236 -10.60 20.21 -25.06
C GLY A 236 -9.08 20.15 -24.86
N ALA A 237 -8.59 20.93 -23.91
CA ALA A 237 -7.16 21.00 -23.60
C ALA A 237 -6.59 19.70 -23.00
N ASP A 238 -7.43 18.86 -22.40
CA ASP A 238 -7.00 17.59 -21.80
C ASP A 238 -7.02 16.43 -22.82
N ALA A 239 -7.38 16.68 -24.08
CA ALA A 239 -7.62 15.62 -25.07
C ALA A 239 -6.41 14.71 -25.28
N ASP A 240 -5.20 15.28 -25.40
CA ASP A 240 -3.97 14.50 -25.60
C ASP A 240 -3.67 13.60 -24.39
N GLU A 241 -3.79 14.11 -23.17
CA GLU A 241 -3.55 13.31 -21.97
C GLU A 241 -4.63 12.25 -21.78
N VAL A 242 -5.91 12.57 -21.98
CA VAL A 242 -7.01 11.59 -21.85
C VAL A 242 -6.89 10.48 -22.91
N PHE A 243 -6.39 10.80 -24.09
CA PHE A 243 -6.06 9.80 -25.11
C PHE A 243 -5.00 8.81 -24.58
N GLN A 244 -3.92 9.33 -24.00
CA GLN A 244 -2.88 8.49 -23.42
C GLN A 244 -3.42 7.65 -22.23
N ILE A 245 -4.22 8.26 -21.35
CA ILE A 245 -4.88 7.56 -20.24
C ILE A 245 -5.72 6.38 -20.75
N TYR A 246 -6.51 6.59 -21.77
CA TYR A 246 -7.39 5.55 -22.31
C TYR A 246 -6.59 4.32 -22.72
N HIS A 247 -5.56 4.51 -23.54
CA HIS A 247 -4.71 3.41 -24.01
C HIS A 247 -3.94 2.75 -22.86
N GLN A 248 -3.39 3.54 -21.94
CA GLN A 248 -2.63 3.06 -20.80
C GLN A 248 -3.51 2.20 -19.87
N ALA A 249 -4.70 2.70 -19.53
CA ALA A 249 -5.64 2.01 -18.65
C ALA A 249 -6.14 0.69 -19.25
N LYS A 250 -6.45 0.68 -20.56
CA LYS A 250 -6.87 -0.54 -21.27
C LYS A 250 -5.75 -1.57 -21.34
N TYR A 251 -4.53 -1.13 -21.62
CA TYR A 251 -3.34 -1.97 -21.68
C TYR A 251 -3.11 -2.68 -20.34
N ILE A 252 -3.00 -1.93 -19.25
CA ILE A 252 -2.73 -2.46 -17.91
C ILE A 252 -3.88 -3.35 -17.42
N SER A 253 -5.13 -2.94 -17.67
CA SER A 253 -6.30 -3.76 -17.32
C SER A 253 -6.33 -5.09 -18.06
N GLU A 254 -5.90 -5.14 -19.34
CA GLU A 254 -5.86 -6.38 -20.11
C GLU A 254 -4.78 -7.34 -19.59
N ILE A 255 -3.62 -6.84 -19.20
CA ILE A 255 -2.55 -7.61 -18.55
C ILE A 255 -3.03 -8.17 -17.21
N ALA A 256 -3.55 -7.32 -16.32
CA ALA A 256 -4.07 -7.73 -15.02
C ALA A 256 -5.18 -8.78 -15.15
N ALA A 257 -6.13 -8.58 -16.07
CA ALA A 257 -7.21 -9.52 -16.32
C ALA A 257 -6.71 -10.89 -16.80
N ALA A 258 -5.65 -10.92 -17.61
CA ALA A 258 -5.05 -12.17 -18.07
C ALA A 258 -4.34 -12.92 -16.94
N GLY A 259 -3.58 -12.21 -16.11
CA GLY A 259 -2.90 -12.78 -14.95
C GLY A 259 -3.87 -13.30 -13.89
N LYS A 260 -4.91 -12.54 -13.56
CA LYS A 260 -5.96 -12.95 -12.59
C LYS A 260 -6.72 -14.21 -13.00
N LYS A 261 -6.81 -14.53 -14.29
CA LYS A 261 -7.38 -15.81 -14.74
C LYS A 261 -6.53 -17.02 -14.33
N GLU A 262 -5.22 -16.84 -14.21
CA GLU A 262 -4.31 -17.89 -13.75
C GLU A 262 -4.24 -17.94 -12.22
N PHE A 263 -4.06 -16.80 -11.57
CA PHE A 263 -3.99 -16.68 -10.12
C PHE A 263 -4.76 -15.44 -9.67
N ASP A 264 -5.94 -15.64 -9.09
CA ASP A 264 -6.84 -14.56 -8.67
C ASP A 264 -6.43 -14.01 -7.29
N ILE A 265 -5.39 -13.20 -7.29
CA ILE A 265 -4.95 -12.37 -6.15
C ILE A 265 -5.04 -10.90 -6.51
N PRO A 266 -5.07 -9.97 -5.54
CA PRO A 266 -5.18 -8.56 -5.82
C PRO A 266 -4.07 -8.04 -6.73
N CYS A 267 -4.47 -7.29 -7.78
CA CYS A 267 -3.57 -6.59 -8.68
C CYS A 267 -3.77 -5.09 -8.53
N TYR A 268 -2.69 -4.34 -8.36
CA TYR A 268 -2.74 -2.89 -8.26
C TYR A 268 -1.74 -2.19 -9.20
N MET A 269 -1.86 -0.89 -9.33
CA MET A 269 -0.86 -0.05 -9.99
C MET A 269 -0.46 1.11 -9.09
N ASN A 270 0.79 1.54 -9.18
CA ASN A 270 1.28 2.73 -8.51
C ASN A 270 1.37 3.93 -9.46
N VAL A 271 1.53 5.12 -8.90
CA VAL A 271 1.42 6.38 -9.66
C VAL A 271 2.49 7.38 -9.23
N TRP A 272 3.33 7.79 -10.19
CA TRP A 272 4.13 9.00 -10.06
C TRP A 272 3.24 10.24 -10.13
N LEU A 273 3.17 10.96 -9.02
CA LEU A 273 2.26 12.09 -8.87
C LEU A 273 2.80 13.38 -9.51
N SER A 274 1.87 14.22 -9.95
CA SER A 274 2.20 15.61 -10.23
C SER A 274 2.32 16.36 -8.90
N HIS A 275 3.51 16.81 -8.55
CA HIS A 275 3.68 17.69 -7.40
C HIS A 275 3.39 19.13 -7.76
N VAL A 276 2.55 19.79 -6.97
CA VAL A 276 2.42 21.25 -7.00
C VAL A 276 3.64 21.80 -6.30
N THR A 277 4.67 22.21 -7.06
CA THR A 277 5.81 22.87 -6.44
C THR A 277 5.37 24.21 -5.89
N THR A 278 5.59 24.44 -4.60
CA THR A 278 5.34 25.74 -3.92
C THR A 278 6.12 26.90 -4.54
N GLU A 279 7.05 26.61 -5.43
CA GLU A 279 7.86 27.59 -6.16
C GLU A 279 7.09 28.29 -7.29
N LEU A 280 5.93 27.79 -7.73
CA LEU A 280 5.10 28.40 -8.75
C LEU A 280 3.63 28.51 -8.31
N PRO A 281 3.30 29.31 -7.29
CA PRO A 281 1.96 29.32 -6.69
C PRO A 281 0.84 29.90 -7.58
N GLN A 282 1.14 30.40 -8.75
CA GLN A 282 0.17 31.12 -9.59
C GLN A 282 -0.30 30.38 -10.86
N ARG A 283 0.22 29.20 -11.15
CA ARG A 283 -0.27 28.35 -12.24
C ARG A 283 -0.18 26.88 -11.84
N GLN A 284 -1.29 26.29 -11.50
CA GLN A 284 -1.46 24.83 -11.59
C GLN A 284 -1.45 24.45 -13.09
N VAL A 285 -0.29 24.46 -13.69
CA VAL A 285 -0.11 23.93 -15.03
C VAL A 285 0.37 22.50 -14.86
N PHE A 286 -0.55 21.58 -15.01
CA PHE A 286 -0.19 20.16 -15.13
C PHE A 286 0.49 19.98 -16.50
N LEU A 287 1.72 19.51 -16.49
CA LEU A 287 2.49 19.22 -17.70
C LEU A 287 2.73 17.71 -17.80
N PRO A 288 1.73 16.96 -18.31
CA PRO A 288 1.88 15.51 -18.51
C PRO A 288 3.01 15.23 -19.50
N GLY A 289 3.81 14.20 -19.21
CA GLY A 289 5.01 13.87 -19.96
C GLY A 289 6.24 14.71 -19.62
N ILE A 290 6.12 15.69 -18.70
CA ILE A 290 7.22 16.55 -18.24
C ILE A 290 7.37 16.49 -16.73
N GLN A 291 6.30 16.77 -15.97
CA GLN A 291 6.31 16.74 -14.51
C GLN A 291 6.01 15.35 -13.95
N TYR A 292 5.26 14.57 -14.71
CA TYR A 292 4.89 13.19 -14.39
C TYR A 292 4.67 12.41 -15.69
N PRO A 293 4.73 11.08 -15.68
CA PRO A 293 4.44 10.27 -16.86
C PRO A 293 3.00 10.50 -17.35
N SER A 294 2.85 10.95 -18.59
CA SER A 294 1.55 11.16 -19.18
C SER A 294 0.81 9.85 -19.34
N GLY A 295 -0.45 9.83 -18.99
CA GLY A 295 -1.28 8.63 -19.00
C GLY A 295 -1.42 7.98 -17.62
N GLY A 296 -0.64 8.37 -16.61
CA GLY A 296 -0.75 7.88 -15.24
C GLY A 296 -2.05 8.31 -14.55
N ALA A 297 -2.43 7.56 -13.50
CA ALA A 297 -3.66 7.79 -12.74
C ALA A 297 -3.49 8.87 -11.65
N VAL A 298 -2.98 10.04 -12.02
CA VAL A 298 -2.82 11.17 -11.10
C VAL A 298 -4.17 11.63 -10.51
N GLN A 299 -4.15 12.40 -9.42
CA GLN A 299 -5.32 12.68 -8.56
C GLN A 299 -6.60 13.02 -9.35
N ARG A 300 -6.48 13.88 -10.37
CA ARG A 300 -7.63 14.30 -11.20
C ARG A 300 -8.22 13.19 -12.07
N TRP A 301 -7.48 12.11 -12.32
CA TRP A 301 -7.86 11.04 -13.23
C TRP A 301 -8.15 9.69 -12.55
N VAL A 302 -8.00 9.56 -11.23
CA VAL A 302 -8.25 8.30 -10.50
C VAL A 302 -9.62 7.71 -10.83
N GLY A 303 -10.70 8.54 -10.83
CA GLY A 303 -12.05 8.06 -11.14
C GLY A 303 -12.19 7.55 -12.57
N LEU A 304 -11.53 8.18 -13.53
CA LEU A 304 -11.53 7.74 -14.91
C LEU A 304 -10.78 6.41 -15.08
N TRP A 305 -9.62 6.30 -14.45
CA TRP A 305 -8.83 5.06 -14.42
C TRP A 305 -9.60 3.90 -13.80
N ARG A 306 -10.26 4.12 -12.65
CA ARG A 306 -11.08 3.08 -12.00
C ARG A 306 -12.18 2.54 -12.92
N ALA A 307 -12.78 3.41 -13.75
CA ALA A 307 -13.80 3.00 -14.70
C ALA A 307 -13.23 2.27 -15.92
N LEU A 308 -12.02 2.61 -16.37
CA LEU A 308 -11.39 2.06 -17.57
C LEU A 308 -10.56 0.79 -17.31
N ALA A 309 -10.08 0.60 -16.08
CA ALA A 309 -9.22 -0.52 -15.69
C ALA A 309 -9.86 -1.40 -14.59
N PRO A 310 -10.98 -2.09 -14.87
CA PRO A 310 -11.72 -2.85 -13.86
C PRO A 310 -10.97 -4.07 -13.31
N ALA A 311 -9.93 -4.54 -13.96
CA ALA A 311 -9.10 -5.66 -13.47
C ALA A 311 -8.05 -5.22 -12.42
N ILE A 312 -7.84 -3.91 -12.26
CA ILE A 312 -6.99 -3.34 -11.22
C ILE A 312 -7.84 -3.11 -9.97
N ASP A 313 -7.48 -3.73 -8.85
CA ASP A 313 -8.25 -3.70 -7.61
C ASP A 313 -8.11 -2.35 -6.88
N LEU A 314 -6.93 -1.73 -6.93
CA LEU A 314 -6.68 -0.39 -6.39
C LEU A 314 -5.61 0.36 -7.17
N ILE A 315 -5.65 1.68 -7.05
CA ILE A 315 -4.63 2.61 -7.56
C ILE A 315 -3.97 3.26 -6.35
N ALA A 316 -2.65 3.20 -6.29
CA ALA A 316 -1.85 3.57 -5.12
C ALA A 316 -0.88 4.71 -5.44
N PRO A 317 -0.86 5.81 -4.66
CA PRO A 317 0.01 6.94 -4.90
C PRO A 317 1.42 6.73 -4.33
N ASP A 318 2.45 7.14 -5.08
CA ASP A 318 3.83 7.23 -4.62
C ASP A 318 4.07 8.65 -4.09
N ILE A 319 4.25 8.81 -2.77
CA ILE A 319 4.19 10.12 -2.14
C ILE A 319 5.56 10.55 -1.62
N TYR A 320 6.18 11.51 -2.27
CA TYR A 320 7.50 12.03 -1.92
C TYR A 320 7.51 13.48 -1.43
N THR A 321 6.36 14.13 -1.31
CA THR A 321 6.29 15.43 -0.65
C THR A 321 6.32 15.28 0.87
N SER A 322 7.13 16.07 1.55
CA SER A 322 7.11 16.18 3.02
C SER A 322 6.19 17.29 3.53
N ASP A 323 5.55 18.05 2.62
CA ASP A 323 4.53 19.03 2.99
C ASP A 323 3.28 18.33 3.49
N SER A 324 2.88 18.66 4.74
CA SER A 324 1.78 17.98 5.41
C SER A 324 0.43 18.23 4.72
N SER A 325 0.20 19.41 4.19
CA SER A 325 -1.05 19.74 3.51
C SER A 325 -1.19 18.95 2.21
N GLU A 326 -0.13 18.95 1.39
CA GLU A 326 -0.10 18.23 0.13
C GLU A 326 -0.20 16.71 0.33
N TYR A 327 0.55 16.15 1.29
CA TYR A 327 0.51 14.71 1.61
C TYR A 327 -0.91 14.26 1.97
N ARG A 328 -1.61 15.04 2.79
CA ARG A 328 -2.99 14.76 3.19
C ARG A 328 -4.00 14.91 2.05
N GLU A 329 -3.82 15.88 1.17
CA GLU A 329 -4.65 16.03 -0.02
C GLU A 329 -4.52 14.82 -0.95
N ILE A 330 -3.31 14.32 -1.14
CA ILE A 330 -3.05 13.12 -1.93
C ILE A 330 -3.76 11.91 -1.29
N ILE A 331 -3.58 11.66 0.00
CA ILE A 331 -4.27 10.56 0.69
C ILE A 331 -5.78 10.65 0.48
N ARG A 332 -6.39 11.82 0.66
CA ARG A 332 -7.84 12.00 0.47
C ARG A 332 -8.28 11.75 -0.98
N ALA A 333 -7.44 12.08 -1.95
CA ALA A 333 -7.76 11.86 -3.36
C ALA A 333 -7.78 10.38 -3.73
N TYR A 334 -7.01 9.53 -3.03
CA TYR A 334 -6.93 8.10 -3.30
C TYR A 334 -7.74 7.24 -2.31
N ALA A 335 -8.02 7.73 -1.10
CA ALA A 335 -8.94 7.10 -0.13
C ALA A 335 -10.40 7.34 -0.56
N ARG A 336 -10.91 6.54 -1.49
CA ARG A 336 -12.20 6.75 -2.14
C ARG A 336 -13.15 5.57 -1.90
N PRO A 337 -14.47 5.79 -1.98
CA PRO A 337 -15.44 4.68 -1.93
C PRO A 337 -15.25 3.63 -3.03
N ASP A 338 -14.62 3.99 -4.14
CA ASP A 338 -14.34 3.12 -5.29
C ASP A 338 -12.86 2.72 -5.42
N ASN A 339 -12.01 3.13 -4.46
CA ASN A 339 -10.59 2.82 -4.47
C ASN A 339 -10.06 2.62 -3.05
N ALA A 340 -9.52 1.43 -2.75
CA ALA A 340 -8.82 1.19 -1.50
C ALA A 340 -7.53 2.00 -1.46
N LEU A 341 -7.20 2.55 -0.28
CA LEU A 341 -5.96 3.28 -0.07
C LEU A 341 -4.83 2.29 0.24
N MET A 342 -3.69 2.47 -0.38
CA MET A 342 -2.40 1.91 -0.02
C MET A 342 -1.32 2.92 -0.37
N ILE A 343 -0.27 3.00 0.44
CA ILE A 343 0.92 3.81 0.13
C ILE A 343 2.08 2.84 -0.14
N PRO A 344 2.27 2.43 -1.40
CA PRO A 344 3.27 1.42 -1.75
C PRO A 344 4.66 2.01 -1.84
N GLU A 345 4.75 3.35 -1.96
CA GLU A 345 6.03 4.02 -2.10
C GLU A 345 5.98 5.42 -1.46
N THR A 346 6.90 5.68 -0.54
CA THR A 346 7.06 7.00 0.08
C THR A 346 8.51 7.23 0.54
N GLY A 347 8.82 8.46 0.93
CA GLY A 347 10.16 8.79 1.42
C GLY A 347 10.55 8.00 2.67
N ARG A 348 11.80 7.57 2.73
CA ARG A 348 12.34 6.72 3.81
C ARG A 348 12.81 7.47 5.06
N ASN A 349 13.01 8.79 4.99
CA ASN A 349 13.48 9.57 6.13
C ASN A 349 12.38 9.88 7.14
N ASP A 350 12.76 10.31 8.34
CA ASP A 350 11.85 10.51 9.46
C ASP A 350 10.74 11.54 9.22
N ALA A 351 10.92 12.47 8.28
CA ALA A 351 9.89 13.44 7.93
C ALA A 351 8.62 12.79 7.39
N PHE A 352 8.73 11.58 6.80
CA PHE A 352 7.60 10.83 6.26
C PHE A 352 6.96 9.87 7.27
N SER A 353 7.64 9.53 8.35
CA SER A 353 7.19 8.48 9.28
C SER A 353 5.85 8.79 9.96
N LYS A 354 5.56 10.06 10.27
CA LYS A 354 4.29 10.48 10.88
C LYS A 354 3.07 10.20 9.99
N TYR A 355 3.26 10.20 8.67
CA TYR A 355 2.18 9.97 7.70
C TYR A 355 1.67 8.53 7.70
N PHE A 356 2.41 7.58 8.28
CA PHE A 356 1.89 6.25 8.56
C PHE A 356 0.59 6.30 9.40
N PHE A 357 0.57 7.10 10.48
CA PHE A 357 -0.63 7.27 11.28
C PHE A 357 -1.75 7.94 10.51
N TYR A 358 -1.42 8.94 9.68
CA TYR A 358 -2.42 9.60 8.86
C TYR A 358 -3.02 8.67 7.80
N ALA A 359 -2.19 7.88 7.12
CA ALA A 359 -2.63 6.86 6.16
C ALA A 359 -3.51 5.81 6.84
N LEU A 360 -3.08 5.28 7.99
CA LEU A 360 -3.84 4.30 8.77
C LEU A 360 -5.24 4.83 9.13
N GLY A 361 -5.35 6.06 9.65
CA GLY A 361 -6.64 6.66 10.02
C GLY A 361 -7.54 7.00 8.83
N ASN A 362 -7.03 6.92 7.60
CA ASN A 362 -7.78 7.05 6.36
C ASN A 362 -8.00 5.71 5.64
N GLY A 363 -7.81 4.59 6.33
CA GLY A 363 -8.13 3.27 5.82
C GLY A 363 -7.07 2.63 4.92
N ALA A 364 -5.81 2.98 5.09
CA ALA A 364 -4.74 2.40 4.31
C ALA A 364 -4.57 0.90 4.61
N LEU A 365 -4.55 0.08 3.55
CA LEU A 365 -4.23 -1.34 3.61
C LEU A 365 -2.77 -1.59 3.98
N GLY A 366 -1.91 -0.61 3.70
CA GLY A 366 -0.49 -0.69 3.96
C GLY A 366 0.27 0.59 3.70
N PHE A 367 1.53 0.57 4.13
CA PHE A 367 2.45 1.70 4.01
C PHE A 367 3.87 1.18 3.85
N ALA A 368 4.58 1.61 2.80
CA ALA A 368 5.93 1.15 2.50
C ALA A 368 6.88 2.31 2.13
N PRO A 369 7.90 2.61 2.93
CA PRO A 369 8.99 3.47 2.50
C PRO A 369 9.83 2.77 1.43
N PHE A 370 10.28 3.55 0.42
CA PHE A 370 11.12 3.06 -0.67
C PHE A 370 12.60 3.12 -0.33
N GLY A 371 13.36 2.14 -0.85
CA GLY A 371 14.80 2.11 -0.76
C GLY A 371 15.31 1.86 0.64
N VAL A 372 14.65 0.99 1.38
CA VAL A 372 14.99 0.67 2.77
C VAL A 372 16.10 -0.37 2.91
N ASP A 373 16.48 -1.03 1.83
CA ASP A 373 17.65 -1.90 1.76
C ASP A 373 18.94 -1.08 1.60
N ARG A 374 20.07 -1.71 1.88
CA ARG A 374 21.41 -1.07 1.87
C ARG A 374 22.15 -1.24 0.56
N SER A 375 21.45 -1.48 -0.56
CA SER A 375 22.13 -1.64 -1.85
C SER A 375 22.57 -0.30 -2.45
N GLY A 376 23.69 -0.33 -3.13
CA GLY A 376 24.34 0.64 -4.00
C GLY A 376 24.03 2.14 -3.88
N TRP A 377 22.80 2.51 -3.90
CA TRP A 377 22.34 3.90 -3.84
C TRP A 377 22.33 4.52 -2.45
N ASN A 378 22.32 3.69 -1.44
CA ASN A 378 22.29 4.10 -0.04
C ASN A 378 23.64 4.38 0.58
N ILE A 379 24.66 4.52 -0.24
CA ILE A 379 26.04 4.86 0.19
C ILE A 379 26.11 6.21 0.93
N LEU A 380 25.07 7.03 0.85
CA LEU A 380 25.06 8.37 1.43
C LEU A 380 24.44 8.49 2.80
N GLY A 381 24.20 7.40 3.50
CA GLY A 381 23.69 7.68 4.77
C GLY A 381 23.30 6.61 5.67
N ASP A 382 23.84 6.74 6.74
CA ASP A 382 23.37 6.16 7.93
C ASP A 382 21.99 6.65 8.18
N GLU A 383 21.13 5.88 8.09
CA GLU A 383 20.00 5.87 8.67
C GLU A 383 18.95 6.54 8.24
N PRO A 384 18.15 6.21 7.95
CA PRO A 384 17.13 7.13 7.91
C PRO A 384 15.76 6.70 8.00
N TRP A 385 15.53 5.51 8.31
CA TRP A 385 14.19 5.01 8.53
C TRP A 385 13.90 4.68 10.01
N SER A 386 14.59 5.36 10.94
CA SER A 386 14.39 5.16 12.38
C SER A 386 12.94 5.42 12.82
N GLY A 387 12.29 6.44 12.30
CA GLY A 387 10.88 6.73 12.58
C GLY A 387 9.94 5.68 12.01
N HIS A 388 10.20 5.16 10.81
CA HIS A 388 9.44 4.05 10.25
C HIS A 388 9.63 2.77 11.05
N SER A 389 10.88 2.43 11.39
CA SER A 389 11.20 1.27 12.22
C SER A 389 10.51 1.34 13.59
N ARG A 390 10.53 2.50 14.24
CA ARG A 390 9.82 2.75 15.50
C ARG A 390 8.31 2.49 15.37
N ASN A 391 7.69 3.01 14.29
CA ASN A 391 6.28 2.78 14.02
C ASN A 391 6.00 1.29 13.79
N PHE A 392 6.79 0.64 12.94
CA PHE A 392 6.57 -0.77 12.62
C PHE A 392 6.81 -1.68 13.84
N ALA A 393 7.82 -1.39 14.67
CA ALA A 393 8.03 -2.10 15.93
C ALA A 393 6.81 -2.02 16.87
N LEU A 394 6.12 -0.87 16.89
CA LEU A 394 4.89 -0.68 17.65
C LEU A 394 3.73 -1.50 17.08
N PHE A 395 3.55 -1.48 15.76
CA PHE A 395 2.36 -2.03 15.11
C PHE A 395 2.48 -3.51 14.71
N ALA A 396 3.68 -4.04 14.48
CA ALA A 396 3.88 -5.43 14.05
C ALA A 396 3.24 -6.46 15.00
N PRO A 397 3.34 -6.35 16.34
CA PRO A 397 2.69 -7.31 17.26
C PRO A 397 1.17 -7.25 17.25
N MET A 398 0.55 -6.18 16.75
CA MET A 398 -0.90 -5.96 16.75
C MET A 398 -1.46 -5.63 15.35
N ASN A 399 -0.75 -6.00 14.28
CA ASN A 399 -1.11 -5.59 12.92
C ASN A 399 -2.50 -6.08 12.50
N ARG A 400 -2.86 -7.30 12.90
CA ARG A 400 -4.17 -7.91 12.59
C ARG A 400 -5.31 -7.22 13.33
N GLU A 401 -5.09 -6.89 14.61
CA GLU A 401 -6.06 -6.20 15.45
C GLU A 401 -6.30 -4.77 14.95
N VAL A 402 -5.24 -4.05 14.63
CA VAL A 402 -5.32 -2.69 14.08
C VAL A 402 -6.03 -2.69 12.74
N ALA A 403 -5.70 -3.62 11.84
CA ALA A 403 -6.40 -3.77 10.57
C ALA A 403 -7.90 -4.06 10.76
N ALA A 404 -8.24 -4.90 11.75
CA ALA A 404 -9.64 -5.20 12.07
C ALA A 404 -10.37 -3.98 12.67
N PHE A 405 -9.73 -3.21 13.55
CA PHE A 405 -10.32 -1.99 14.11
C PHE A 405 -10.57 -0.94 13.03
N GLU A 406 -9.65 -0.80 12.07
CA GLU A 406 -9.83 0.11 10.96
C GLU A 406 -11.00 -0.35 10.08
N PHE A 407 -11.01 -1.60 9.65
CA PHE A 407 -12.08 -2.19 8.81
C PHE A 407 -13.46 -2.08 9.45
N ASP A 408 -13.56 -2.21 10.77
CA ASP A 408 -14.79 -2.03 11.55
C ASP A 408 -15.14 -0.56 11.81
N GLY A 409 -14.31 0.41 11.41
CA GLY A 409 -14.52 1.83 11.66
C GLY A 409 -14.39 2.23 13.12
N LYS A 410 -13.62 1.49 13.88
CA LYS A 410 -13.41 1.69 15.31
C LYS A 410 -12.11 2.45 15.62
N LEU A 411 -11.29 2.74 14.61
CA LEU A 411 -9.98 3.35 14.75
C LEU A 411 -10.00 4.83 14.36
N LYS A 412 -9.32 5.64 15.14
CA LYS A 412 -9.01 7.05 14.88
C LYS A 412 -7.52 7.29 15.07
N THR A 413 -6.96 8.14 14.25
CA THR A 413 -5.57 8.59 14.40
C THR A 413 -5.49 10.10 14.39
N VAL A 414 -4.47 10.61 15.05
CA VAL A 414 -4.16 12.04 15.11
C VAL A 414 -2.69 12.24 14.83
N VAL A 415 -2.38 13.24 14.01
CA VAL A 415 -1.00 13.62 13.68
C VAL A 415 -0.83 15.08 14.02
N GLU A 416 0.27 15.43 14.68
CA GLU A 416 0.60 16.80 15.00
C GLU A 416 0.80 17.64 13.74
N GLU A 417 0.13 18.77 13.70
CA GLU A 417 0.22 19.72 12.60
C GLU A 417 0.85 21.04 13.05
N PRO A 418 1.57 21.72 12.17
CA PRO A 418 2.09 23.04 12.47
C PRO A 418 0.98 23.99 12.92
N GLY A 419 1.16 24.62 14.07
CA GLY A 419 0.19 25.55 14.68
C GLY A 419 -0.94 24.89 15.46
N GLN A 420 -1.03 23.56 15.53
CA GLN A 420 -2.05 22.83 16.29
C GLN A 420 -1.42 22.07 17.46
N ALA A 421 -1.50 22.66 18.64
CA ALA A 421 -0.97 22.05 19.86
C ALA A 421 -1.89 20.96 20.46
N GLU A 422 -3.17 21.01 20.15
CA GLU A 422 -4.18 20.07 20.64
C GLU A 422 -5.24 19.84 19.57
N GLN A 423 -5.75 18.61 19.47
CA GLN A 423 -6.83 18.22 18.56
C GLN A 423 -7.87 17.39 19.31
N GLU A 424 -9.15 17.64 19.04
CA GLU A 424 -10.27 16.88 19.59
C GLU A 424 -10.67 15.72 18.67
N VAL A 425 -10.89 14.55 19.27
CA VAL A 425 -11.32 13.33 18.57
C VAL A 425 -12.70 12.93 19.05
N ASP A 426 -13.64 12.87 18.14
CA ASP A 426 -15.00 12.37 18.40
C ASP A 426 -15.00 10.81 18.43
N LEU A 427 -15.43 10.26 19.56
CA LEU A 427 -15.56 8.82 19.83
C LEU A 427 -17.00 8.42 20.15
N GLY A 428 -17.96 9.30 19.82
CA GLY A 428 -19.39 9.14 20.09
C GLY A 428 -19.79 9.60 21.47
N GLU A 429 -19.99 8.71 22.44
CA GLU A 429 -20.30 9.10 23.83
C GLU A 429 -19.08 9.64 24.62
N TRP A 430 -17.92 9.57 24.03
CA TRP A 430 -16.66 10.12 24.54
C TRP A 430 -16.02 11.06 23.54
N GLN A 431 -15.22 11.97 24.03
CA GLN A 431 -14.23 12.72 23.25
C GLN A 431 -12.84 12.50 23.86
N ALA A 432 -11.83 12.69 23.03
CA ALA A 432 -10.44 12.67 23.49
C ALA A 432 -9.70 13.92 23.01
N ALA A 433 -9.21 14.71 23.97
CA ALA A 433 -8.25 15.78 23.69
C ALA A 433 -6.86 15.16 23.54
N VAL A 434 -6.27 15.31 22.37
CA VAL A 434 -4.92 14.84 22.05
C VAL A 434 -4.01 16.06 21.98
N ALA A 435 -3.14 16.22 22.96
CA ALA A 435 -2.18 17.30 23.04
C ALA A 435 -0.77 16.82 22.66
N PHE A 436 0.00 17.70 22.04
CA PHE A 436 1.36 17.44 21.60
C PHE A 436 2.37 18.35 22.30
N GLY A 437 3.64 17.94 22.36
CA GLY A 437 4.69 18.69 23.03
C GLY A 437 4.61 18.60 24.54
N PHE A 438 5.52 17.87 25.12
CA PHE A 438 5.62 17.79 26.59
C PHE A 438 6.34 18.99 27.16
N PRO A 439 6.22 19.18 28.49
CA PRO A 439 6.92 20.26 29.17
C PRO A 439 8.39 20.32 28.75
N GLN A 440 8.88 21.51 28.55
CA GLN A 440 10.19 21.86 27.96
C GLN A 440 11.43 21.21 28.62
N SER A 441 11.25 20.37 29.62
CA SER A 441 12.33 19.71 30.36
C SER A 441 13.08 18.64 29.53
N ASP A 442 12.53 18.19 28.42
CA ASP A 442 13.12 17.16 27.54
C ASP A 442 13.78 17.71 26.27
N GLY A 443 13.81 19.04 26.11
CA GLY A 443 14.48 19.72 24.99
C GLY A 443 13.71 19.69 23.68
N ARG A 444 12.46 19.27 23.69
CA ARG A 444 11.62 19.24 22.51
C ARG A 444 11.19 20.62 22.02
N ASN A 445 11.01 20.78 20.72
CA ASN A 445 10.44 21.99 20.13
C ASN A 445 9.02 22.26 20.66
N ALA A 446 8.61 23.51 20.64
CA ALA A 446 7.25 23.87 21.01
C ALA A 446 6.23 23.14 20.12
N PRO A 447 5.05 22.74 20.67
CA PRO A 447 4.00 22.08 19.89
C PRO A 447 3.58 22.91 18.68
N GLY A 448 3.23 22.23 17.60
CA GLY A 448 2.76 22.88 16.39
C GLY A 448 3.82 23.64 15.60
N THR A 449 5.11 23.37 15.82
CA THR A 449 6.19 23.87 14.95
C THR A 449 6.25 23.07 13.66
N LYS A 450 7.05 23.54 12.68
CA LYS A 450 7.24 22.77 11.43
C LYS A 450 7.94 21.43 11.64
N ASP A 451 8.60 21.24 12.77
CA ASP A 451 9.22 19.96 13.16
C ASP A 451 8.23 19.06 13.92
N ALA A 452 6.93 19.34 13.81
CA ALA A 452 5.86 18.58 14.41
C ALA A 452 5.88 17.11 13.98
N HIS A 453 5.90 16.18 14.93
CA HIS A 453 6.00 14.73 14.68
C HIS A 453 5.18 13.89 15.68
N GLY A 454 4.44 14.53 16.58
CA GLY A 454 3.55 13.85 17.51
C GLY A 454 2.45 13.07 16.80
N THR A 455 2.14 11.88 17.29
CA THR A 455 1.12 10.99 16.70
C THR A 455 0.35 10.26 17.79
N ALA A 456 -0.92 9.96 17.53
CA ALA A 456 -1.74 9.13 18.40
C ALA A 456 -2.68 8.22 17.60
N MET A 457 -2.98 7.06 18.17
CA MET A 457 -4.02 6.15 17.72
C MET A 457 -4.95 5.83 18.87
N ILE A 458 -6.26 5.87 18.60
CA ILE A 458 -7.32 5.49 19.53
C ILE A 458 -8.22 4.47 18.83
N ALA A 459 -8.28 3.23 19.33
CA ALA A 459 -9.20 2.22 18.85
C ALA A 459 -10.26 1.92 19.93
N ARG A 460 -11.52 1.90 19.54
CA ARG A 460 -12.64 1.59 20.44
C ARG A 460 -12.83 0.10 20.58
N LEU A 461 -12.61 -0.45 21.78
CA LEU A 461 -12.83 -1.85 22.12
C LEU A 461 -14.27 -2.12 22.59
N GLY A 462 -14.85 -1.16 23.27
CA GLY A 462 -16.21 -1.23 23.84
C GLY A 462 -16.81 0.17 23.99
N PRO A 463 -18.01 0.30 24.59
CA PRO A 463 -18.65 1.60 24.83
C PRO A 463 -17.75 2.57 25.59
N ASP A 464 -17.09 2.09 26.64
CA ASP A 464 -16.26 2.87 27.55
C ASP A 464 -14.80 2.36 27.61
N GLU A 465 -14.36 1.60 26.60
CA GLU A 465 -13.07 0.94 26.60
C GLU A 465 -12.31 1.21 25.28
N PHE A 466 -11.05 1.59 25.42
CA PHE A 466 -10.22 2.02 24.31
C PHE A 466 -8.81 1.40 24.38
N LEU A 467 -8.22 1.15 23.22
CA LEU A 467 -6.80 0.87 23.05
C LEU A 467 -6.16 2.14 22.52
N VAL A 468 -5.13 2.62 23.21
CA VAL A 468 -4.45 3.88 22.83
C VAL A 468 -2.95 3.68 22.75
N THR A 469 -2.35 4.36 21.80
CA THR A 469 -0.89 4.42 21.62
C THR A 469 -0.51 5.68 20.85
N GLY A 470 0.77 6.00 20.83
CA GLY A 470 1.28 7.15 20.10
C GLY A 470 2.72 7.44 20.41
N PHE A 471 3.19 8.56 19.88
CA PHE A 471 4.51 9.11 20.12
C PHE A 471 4.39 10.61 20.35
N ASP A 472 5.06 11.11 21.36
CA ASP A 472 5.09 12.53 21.71
C ASP A 472 3.68 13.16 21.80
N ALA A 473 2.75 12.43 22.42
CA ALA A 473 1.35 12.81 22.57
C ALA A 473 0.83 12.54 23.98
N SER A 474 -0.19 13.28 24.40
CA SER A 474 -0.97 13.03 25.62
C SER A 474 -2.44 12.97 25.28
N ILE A 475 -3.14 11.94 25.78
CA ILE A 475 -4.56 11.68 25.48
C ILE A 475 -5.37 11.79 26.74
N ARG A 476 -6.38 12.68 26.74
CA ARG A 476 -7.33 12.87 27.85
C ARG A 476 -8.75 12.62 27.37
N PHE A 477 -9.43 11.66 27.98
CA PHE A 477 -10.83 11.38 27.69
C PHE A 477 -11.77 12.27 28.50
N HIS A 478 -12.87 12.71 27.88
CA HIS A 478 -13.92 13.46 28.55
C HIS A 478 -15.28 13.20 27.89
N VAL A 479 -16.36 13.55 28.60
CA VAL A 479 -17.72 13.49 28.05
C VAL A 479 -17.94 14.72 27.14
N PRO A 480 -18.56 14.59 25.98
CA PRO A 480 -18.84 15.70 25.07
C PRO A 480 -19.52 16.89 25.77
N GLY A 481 -19.01 18.10 25.53
CA GLY A 481 -19.52 19.33 26.14
C GLY A 481 -19.14 19.53 27.60
N GLN A 482 -18.28 18.70 28.15
CA GLN A 482 -17.74 18.83 29.51
C GLN A 482 -16.22 19.06 29.43
N LEU A 483 -15.69 19.78 30.42
CA LEU A 483 -14.23 19.87 30.58
C LEU A 483 -13.67 18.51 31.03
N PRO A 484 -12.42 18.19 30.66
CA PRO A 484 -11.73 17.02 31.21
C PRO A 484 -11.81 16.98 32.73
N PHE A 485 -11.91 15.78 33.32
CA PHE A 485 -12.05 15.52 34.76
C PHE A 485 -13.42 15.91 35.37
N ILE A 486 -14.36 16.44 34.58
CA ILE A 486 -15.72 16.66 35.06
C ILE A 486 -16.59 15.49 34.57
N ARG A 487 -17.20 14.77 35.50
CA ARG A 487 -18.08 13.61 35.26
C ARG A 487 -17.42 12.44 34.51
N SER A 488 -16.09 12.36 34.50
CA SER A 488 -15.36 11.25 33.90
C SER A 488 -14.10 10.91 34.71
N GLN A 489 -13.76 9.64 34.77
CA GLN A 489 -12.56 9.14 35.42
C GLN A 489 -12.02 7.91 34.69
N VAL A 490 -10.71 7.68 34.82
CA VAL A 490 -10.07 6.43 34.42
C VAL A 490 -10.43 5.36 35.48
N LEU A 491 -11.08 4.28 35.08
CA LEU A 491 -11.37 3.13 35.97
C LEU A 491 -10.20 2.17 36.02
N THR A 492 -9.62 1.87 34.86
CA THR A 492 -8.40 1.05 34.72
C THR A 492 -7.58 1.55 33.55
N ALA A 493 -6.26 1.51 33.68
CA ALA A 493 -5.33 1.73 32.58
C ALA A 493 -4.24 0.64 32.66
N GLU A 494 -4.19 -0.22 31.65
CA GLU A 494 -3.27 -1.35 31.55
C GLU A 494 -2.25 -1.09 30.45
N GLU A 495 -0.98 -0.91 30.80
CA GLU A 495 0.11 -1.00 29.83
C GLU A 495 0.32 -2.47 29.46
N GLY A 496 0.42 -2.75 28.16
CA GLY A 496 0.60 -4.13 27.68
C GLY A 496 0.84 -4.21 26.18
N GLY A 497 0.48 -5.33 25.59
CA GLY A 497 0.61 -5.58 24.17
C GLY A 497 -0.12 -6.85 23.74
N TYR A 498 -0.20 -7.07 22.43
CA TYR A 498 -0.73 -8.30 21.87
C TYR A 498 0.36 -9.35 21.71
N VAL A 499 0.05 -10.58 22.10
CA VAL A 499 0.89 -11.77 21.90
C VAL A 499 0.00 -12.85 21.30
N ASN A 500 0.26 -13.26 20.08
CA ASN A 500 -0.55 -14.23 19.34
C ASN A 500 -2.06 -13.85 19.30
N GLY A 501 -2.35 -12.57 19.11
CA GLY A 501 -3.73 -12.06 19.04
C GLY A 501 -4.44 -11.89 20.38
N GLU A 502 -3.77 -12.15 21.50
CA GLU A 502 -4.32 -11.97 22.84
C GLU A 502 -3.67 -10.80 23.56
N TRP A 503 -4.47 -9.96 24.21
CA TRP A 503 -3.96 -8.90 25.06
C TRP A 503 -3.26 -9.48 26.30
N LYS A 504 -2.02 -9.02 26.56
CA LYS A 504 -1.25 -9.35 27.75
C LYS A 504 -0.89 -8.05 28.47
N ALA A 505 -1.52 -7.84 29.62
CA ALA A 505 -1.20 -6.74 30.51
C ALA A 505 0.18 -6.93 31.13
N LYS A 506 0.99 -5.88 31.15
CA LYS A 506 2.32 -5.83 31.74
C LYS A 506 2.29 -5.19 33.12
N ARG A 507 1.58 -4.07 33.25
CA ARG A 507 1.37 -3.35 34.51
C ARG A 507 0.11 -2.48 34.47
N LEU A 508 -0.38 -2.09 35.65
CA LEU A 508 -1.42 -1.09 35.81
C LEU A 508 -0.77 0.29 35.99
N LEU A 509 -1.29 1.28 35.28
CA LEU A 509 -0.96 2.68 35.45
C LEU A 509 -1.95 3.32 36.41
N ASN A 510 -1.48 4.19 37.30
CA ASN A 510 -2.33 4.91 38.25
C ASN A 510 -1.65 6.19 38.77
N GLY A 511 -2.38 7.02 39.49
CA GLY A 511 -1.88 8.26 40.04
C GLY A 511 -1.36 9.23 38.98
N ASP A 512 -0.17 9.75 39.16
CA ASP A 512 0.42 10.74 38.25
C ASP A 512 0.57 10.28 36.80
N GLU A 513 0.54 8.97 36.55
CA GLU A 513 0.64 8.42 35.18
C GLU A 513 -0.68 8.52 34.40
N VAL A 514 -1.81 8.78 35.08
CA VAL A 514 -3.14 8.89 34.46
C VAL A 514 -3.88 10.19 34.76
N ASP A 515 -3.56 10.88 35.86
CA ASP A 515 -4.28 12.06 36.34
C ASP A 515 -4.28 13.23 35.35
N ARG A 516 -3.22 13.37 34.57
CA ARG A 516 -3.07 14.43 33.55
C ARG A 516 -3.28 13.97 32.13
N GLY A 517 -3.80 12.74 31.95
CA GLY A 517 -3.93 12.05 30.67
C GLY A 517 -2.85 11.01 30.46
N LEU A 518 -3.10 10.10 29.52
CA LEU A 518 -2.16 9.06 29.14
C LEU A 518 -1.08 9.65 28.24
N THR A 519 0.16 9.60 28.69
CA THR A 519 1.30 10.24 28.03
C THR A 519 2.16 9.21 27.29
N PHE A 520 2.45 9.48 26.03
CA PHE A 520 3.26 8.65 25.14
C PHE A 520 4.51 9.41 24.73
N HIS A 521 5.67 8.87 25.05
CA HIS A 521 6.98 9.41 24.69
C HIS A 521 7.55 8.73 23.42
N ALA A 522 8.85 8.78 23.25
CA ALA A 522 9.52 8.17 22.08
C ALA A 522 9.52 6.63 22.08
N GLN A 523 9.30 6.00 23.24
CA GLN A 523 9.29 4.54 23.35
C GLN A 523 7.91 3.97 22.99
N PRO A 524 7.84 2.88 22.19
CA PRO A 524 6.59 2.20 21.88
C PRO A 524 5.85 1.76 23.13
N THR A 525 4.65 2.25 23.34
CA THR A 525 3.80 1.93 24.50
C THR A 525 2.34 1.81 24.04
N VAL A 526 1.65 0.77 24.48
CA VAL A 526 0.23 0.54 24.21
C VAL A 526 -0.51 0.45 25.53
N VAL A 527 -1.62 1.17 25.66
CA VAL A 527 -2.44 1.20 26.86
C VAL A 527 -3.87 0.84 26.53
N ARG A 528 -4.43 -0.11 27.25
CA ARG A 528 -5.86 -0.40 27.29
C ARG A 528 -6.48 0.34 28.44
N VAL A 529 -7.39 1.27 28.14
CA VAL A 529 -8.02 2.13 29.14
C VAL A 529 -9.51 1.91 29.20
N ARG A 530 -10.05 1.82 30.40
CA ARG A 530 -11.49 1.80 30.68
C ARG A 530 -11.87 3.08 31.42
N MET A 531 -12.88 3.74 30.87
CA MET A 531 -13.40 5.01 31.40
C MET A 531 -14.70 4.78 32.18
N GLY A 532 -15.00 5.68 33.10
CA GLY A 532 -16.28 5.70 33.82
C GLY A 532 -16.87 7.11 33.84
N LYS A 533 -18.20 7.18 33.82
CA LYS A 533 -18.99 8.39 34.00
C LYS A 533 -19.59 8.41 35.43
N PHE A 534 -19.71 9.57 36.06
CA PHE A 534 -20.27 9.72 37.40
C PHE A 534 -21.12 10.99 37.53
#